data_6eb370844871e0f991d1ccdbce40b1e2
#
_entry.id   6eb370844871e0f991d1ccdbce40b1e2
#
_cell.length_a   1.000
_cell.length_b   1.000
_cell.length_c   1.000
_cell.angle_alpha   90.00
_cell.angle_beta   90.00
_cell.angle_gamma   90.00
#
_symmetry.space_group_name_H-M   'P 1'
#
loop_
_entity.id
_entity.type
_entity.pdbx_description
1 polymer ?
#
loop_
_entity_poly.entity_id
_entity_poly.type
_entity_poly.pdbx_seq_one_letter_code
_entity_poly.pdbx_strand_id
1 'polypeptide(L)'
;MMKLKNTLLFTGALIISATVFNACKRYENPPQVFEEYGDNGTNLATRKVLVINIDGAVGADIKTINPPNIAALIKTGKYSFTVLRDAIPTDGGSIASMLTGVSSAKHKIVDDTYIPHNGSDDDHSVITNYPSVFSRMLDVRPEFKTVTITTDVALNKYVIHSDHRILNATDALVKDSAVNILQNNNARMVFVDFRDVKTAGKAGGFAADAPAYKGAIEKTDGYVGEMVAALKKRKDYAKEDWLIIVTTNRGGDESNSKPGFLICSNPSFKEKGVSKEGFNTMHFKGTSTFATVNNDNGLYNAGTDKDFTVQLQIKSNVGNSYPGFFSKSTGVSGGTTTGWTMMQDGTKYSVIFGGSANGGTGKNQINGNAVFDGKWHTITVTVKLSGGVRTATLYTDGLQVATGNITAAKDLSTTGPLTIGHKNIDGSSNLDFYAADIEYFNVALDATTVKDNIALKDVTKHPKYANLIGYWPLDDGGGAVINNVAPTGYNFLMKGSGTWDALGNDIPGSRSPQNITDGTLSVIATGADVTALTFYWLKVPVISGWGLDGVSWISNFEIEFIK
;
A
#
# COMPACT_ATOMS: atom_id res chain seq x y z
N MET A 1 -2.11 -58.31 43.98
CA MET A 1 -2.99 -57.61 43.02
C MET A 1 -2.75 -56.11 42.93
N MET A 2 -2.30 -55.39 43.95
CA MET A 2 -2.11 -53.92 43.93
C MET A 2 -0.88 -53.47 43.15
N LYS A 3 0.22 -54.20 43.04
CA LYS A 3 1.43 -53.86 42.30
C LYS A 3 1.23 -53.89 40.76
N LEU A 4 0.38 -54.83 40.28
CA LEU A 4 0.12 -54.94 38.82
C LEU A 4 -0.76 -53.83 38.26
N LYS A 5 -1.69 -53.25 39.05
CA LYS A 5 -2.54 -52.14 38.68
C LYS A 5 -1.74 -50.83 38.52
N ASN A 6 -0.76 -50.61 39.40
CA ASN A 6 0.06 -49.40 39.33
C ASN A 6 1.04 -49.42 38.14
N THR A 7 1.56 -50.60 37.77
CA THR A 7 2.43 -50.74 36.60
C THR A 7 1.66 -50.51 35.28
N LEU A 8 0.42 -51.02 35.19
CA LEU A 8 -0.44 -50.76 34.01
C LEU A 8 -0.88 -49.28 33.88
N LEU A 9 -1.12 -48.61 35.01
CA LEU A 9 -1.43 -47.16 35.01
C LEU A 9 -0.21 -46.31 34.60
N PHE A 10 1.01 -46.67 35.03
CA PHE A 10 2.23 -45.97 34.65
C PHE A 10 2.60 -46.22 33.18
N THR A 11 2.42 -47.42 32.65
CA THR A 11 2.65 -47.72 31.24
C THR A 11 1.61 -47.05 30.34
N GLY A 12 0.35 -47.00 30.74
CA GLY A 12 -0.70 -46.28 30.03
C GLY A 12 -0.46 -44.76 29.98
N ALA A 13 -0.04 -44.16 31.10
CA ALA A 13 0.31 -42.75 31.17
C ALA A 13 1.55 -42.41 30.33
N LEU A 14 2.54 -43.31 30.25
CA LEU A 14 3.74 -43.10 29.43
C LEU A 14 3.44 -43.17 27.92
N ILE A 15 2.54 -44.07 27.49
CA ILE A 15 2.12 -44.21 26.10
C ILE A 15 1.27 -42.98 25.67
N ILE A 16 0.37 -42.50 26.53
CA ILE A 16 -0.43 -41.29 26.26
C ILE A 16 0.46 -40.03 26.20
N SER A 17 1.47 -39.93 27.09
CA SER A 17 2.45 -38.86 27.05
C SER A 17 3.28 -38.85 25.76
N ALA A 18 3.71 -40.05 25.29
CA ALA A 18 4.48 -40.16 24.04
C ALA A 18 3.67 -39.85 22.78
N THR A 19 2.35 -40.06 22.81
CA THR A 19 1.48 -39.67 21.65
C THR A 19 1.14 -38.20 21.63
N VAL A 20 1.08 -37.52 22.78
CA VAL A 20 0.80 -36.08 22.85
C VAL A 20 2.01 -35.23 22.36
N PHE A 21 3.25 -35.71 22.61
CA PHE A 21 4.44 -34.99 22.11
C PHE A 21 4.69 -35.13 20.61
N ASN A 22 4.04 -36.07 19.92
CA ASN A 22 4.11 -36.17 18.46
C ASN A 22 3.00 -35.42 17.72
N ALA A 23 2.01 -34.86 18.42
CA ALA A 23 0.88 -34.15 17.80
C ALA A 23 1.16 -32.65 17.49
N CYS A 24 2.30 -32.12 17.94
CA CYS A 24 2.71 -30.73 17.65
C CYS A 24 4.02 -30.70 16.86
N LYS A 25 4.14 -31.45 15.77
CA LYS A 25 5.00 -30.98 14.69
C LYS A 25 4.27 -29.83 14.04
N ARG A 26 4.68 -28.59 14.37
CA ARG A 26 4.44 -27.46 13.47
C ARG A 26 4.78 -27.96 12.07
N TYR A 27 3.80 -27.91 11.19
CA TYR A 27 4.04 -27.95 9.77
C TYR A 27 4.81 -26.65 9.47
N GLU A 28 6.11 -26.68 9.63
CA GLU A 28 6.95 -25.74 8.93
C GLU A 28 6.63 -26.00 7.46
N ASN A 29 6.20 -24.97 6.73
CA ASN A 29 6.03 -25.07 5.29
C ASN A 29 7.17 -25.92 4.77
N PRO A 30 6.92 -27.07 4.14
CA PRO A 30 8.01 -27.84 3.58
C PRO A 30 8.79 -26.84 2.73
N PRO A 31 10.14 -26.82 2.81
CA PRO A 31 10.92 -26.05 1.87
C PRO A 31 10.36 -26.42 0.52
N GLN A 32 10.13 -25.42 -0.35
CA GLN A 32 9.66 -25.68 -1.71
C GLN A 32 10.62 -26.72 -2.26
N VAL A 33 10.19 -27.95 -2.28
CA VAL A 33 10.94 -29.04 -2.91
C VAL A 33 10.73 -28.75 -4.39
N PHE A 34 11.66 -28.02 -4.98
CA PHE A 34 11.85 -28.06 -6.40
C PHE A 34 12.36 -29.49 -6.64
N GLU A 35 11.45 -30.43 -6.94
CA GLU A 35 11.87 -31.66 -7.58
C GLU A 35 12.59 -31.20 -8.84
N GLU A 36 13.92 -31.39 -8.86
CA GLU A 36 14.65 -31.42 -10.09
C GLU A 36 14.08 -32.62 -10.86
N TYR A 37 13.03 -32.37 -11.63
CA TYR A 37 12.67 -33.29 -12.68
C TYR A 37 13.89 -33.36 -13.58
N GLY A 38 14.66 -34.42 -13.41
CA GLY A 38 15.79 -34.72 -14.26
C GLY A 38 15.36 -34.54 -15.71
N ASP A 39 16.23 -34.00 -16.51
CA ASP A 39 16.02 -33.71 -17.93
C ASP A 39 15.71 -35.04 -18.67
N ASN A 40 14.45 -35.50 -18.52
CA ASN A 40 13.96 -36.76 -19.11
C ASN A 40 13.61 -36.59 -20.59
N GLY A 41 14.35 -35.73 -21.30
CA GLY A 41 14.24 -35.63 -22.76
C GLY A 41 12.91 -35.10 -23.30
N THR A 42 12.02 -34.62 -22.46
CA THR A 42 10.85 -33.87 -22.87
C THR A 42 11.29 -32.46 -23.24
N ASN A 43 10.98 -32.02 -24.46
CA ASN A 43 11.22 -30.66 -24.96
C ASN A 43 10.41 -29.63 -24.13
N LEU A 44 10.82 -29.40 -22.88
CA LEU A 44 10.22 -28.35 -22.05
C LEU A 44 10.53 -27.01 -22.70
N ALA A 45 9.49 -26.23 -22.96
CA ALA A 45 9.63 -24.90 -23.54
C ALA A 45 10.54 -24.02 -22.67
N THR A 46 11.44 -23.31 -23.31
CA THR A 46 12.39 -22.41 -22.63
C THR A 46 11.65 -21.23 -22.01
N ARG A 47 11.60 -21.14 -20.69
CA ARG A 47 10.94 -20.03 -19.98
C ARG A 47 11.70 -18.73 -20.09
N LYS A 48 10.98 -17.66 -20.39
CA LYS A 48 11.50 -16.31 -20.58
C LYS A 48 10.55 -15.28 -19.96
N VAL A 49 11.06 -14.10 -19.62
CA VAL A 49 10.26 -13.02 -19.04
C VAL A 49 10.49 -11.71 -19.80
N LEU A 50 9.39 -11.03 -20.12
CA LEU A 50 9.37 -9.64 -20.56
C LEU A 50 8.71 -8.82 -19.47
N VAL A 51 9.42 -7.87 -18.87
CA VAL A 51 8.89 -6.89 -17.93
C VAL A 51 8.80 -5.54 -18.61
N ILE A 52 7.61 -4.95 -18.62
CA ILE A 52 7.34 -3.62 -19.18
C ILE A 52 6.88 -2.73 -18.03
N ASN A 53 7.73 -1.79 -17.63
CA ASN A 53 7.40 -0.75 -16.67
C ASN A 53 6.85 0.49 -17.41
N ILE A 54 5.70 0.99 -16.97
CA ILE A 54 5.07 2.23 -17.49
C ILE A 54 5.00 3.21 -16.32
N ASP A 55 6.06 3.99 -16.12
CA ASP A 55 6.19 4.90 -14.98
C ASP A 55 5.05 5.93 -14.93
N GLY A 56 4.45 6.07 -13.76
CA GLY A 56 3.36 7.01 -13.49
C GLY A 56 1.96 6.51 -13.88
N ALA A 57 1.84 5.33 -14.48
CA ALA A 57 0.53 4.81 -14.87
C ALA A 57 -0.29 4.35 -13.65
N VAL A 58 -1.42 5.02 -13.41
CA VAL A 58 -2.33 4.74 -12.29
C VAL A 58 -3.22 3.55 -12.62
N GLY A 59 -3.32 2.58 -11.71
CA GLY A 59 -4.08 1.35 -11.94
C GLY A 59 -5.56 1.59 -12.24
N ALA A 60 -6.21 2.48 -11.50
CA ALA A 60 -7.61 2.85 -11.74
C ALA A 60 -7.82 3.49 -13.12
N ASP A 61 -6.83 4.29 -13.58
CA ASP A 61 -6.91 4.96 -14.89
C ASP A 61 -6.68 3.95 -16.03
N ILE A 62 -5.74 3.01 -15.89
CA ILE A 62 -5.55 1.89 -16.84
C ILE A 62 -6.84 1.09 -16.97
N LYS A 63 -7.50 0.79 -15.85
CA LYS A 63 -8.80 0.09 -15.85
C LYS A 63 -9.88 0.89 -16.58
N THR A 64 -9.94 2.21 -16.36
CA THR A 64 -10.96 3.10 -16.95
C THR A 64 -10.74 3.34 -18.44
N ILE A 65 -9.49 3.63 -18.84
CA ILE A 65 -9.11 3.86 -20.25
C ILE A 65 -9.22 2.56 -21.04
N ASN A 66 -8.91 1.42 -20.41
CA ASN A 66 -8.96 0.08 -20.99
C ASN A 66 -8.21 -0.01 -22.34
N PRO A 67 -6.90 0.31 -22.39
CA PRO A 67 -6.14 0.37 -23.63
C PRO A 67 -6.05 -1.02 -24.28
N PRO A 68 -6.24 -1.12 -25.62
CA PRO A 68 -6.62 -2.38 -26.27
C PRO A 68 -5.56 -3.48 -26.21
N ASN A 69 -4.25 -3.16 -26.28
CA ASN A 69 -3.19 -4.18 -26.25
C ASN A 69 -2.98 -4.72 -24.83
N ILE A 70 -3.04 -3.84 -23.83
CA ILE A 70 -3.01 -4.22 -22.41
C ILE A 70 -4.26 -5.04 -22.07
N ALA A 71 -5.45 -4.63 -22.54
CA ALA A 71 -6.69 -5.37 -22.36
C ALA A 71 -6.62 -6.78 -23.01
N ALA A 72 -5.94 -6.93 -24.14
CA ALA A 72 -5.71 -8.24 -24.75
C ALA A 72 -4.83 -9.15 -23.88
N LEU A 73 -3.82 -8.60 -23.21
CA LEU A 73 -2.97 -9.37 -22.26
C LEU A 73 -3.74 -9.80 -21.01
N ILE A 74 -4.73 -9.02 -20.57
CA ILE A 74 -5.60 -9.37 -19.44
C ILE A 74 -6.40 -10.65 -19.74
N LYS A 75 -6.84 -10.86 -20.98
CA LYS A 75 -7.61 -12.06 -21.38
C LYS A 75 -6.86 -13.38 -21.16
N THR A 76 -5.54 -13.33 -21.17
CA THR A 76 -4.66 -14.45 -20.84
C THR A 76 -3.77 -14.07 -19.65
N GLY A 77 -4.35 -13.44 -18.63
CA GLY A 77 -3.57 -12.86 -17.54
C GLY A 77 -4.19 -13.00 -16.15
N LYS A 78 -3.30 -12.90 -15.19
CA LYS A 78 -3.61 -12.64 -13.78
C LYS A 78 -3.25 -11.19 -13.52
N TYR A 79 -4.16 -10.40 -12.92
CA TYR A 79 -3.97 -8.95 -12.86
C TYR A 79 -4.53 -8.31 -11.59
N SER A 80 -3.92 -7.18 -11.21
CA SER A 80 -4.42 -6.26 -10.20
C SER A 80 -4.31 -4.82 -10.71
N PHE A 81 -5.32 -4.00 -10.42
CA PHE A 81 -5.31 -2.55 -10.65
C PHE A 81 -5.10 -1.75 -9.35
N THR A 82 -4.78 -2.45 -8.26
CA THR A 82 -4.59 -1.87 -6.94
C THR A 82 -3.25 -2.31 -6.33
N VAL A 83 -2.19 -2.26 -7.14
CA VAL A 83 -0.82 -2.56 -6.68
C VAL A 83 -0.41 -1.50 -5.67
N LEU A 84 -0.06 -1.96 -4.48
CA LEU A 84 0.37 -1.05 -3.42
C LEU A 84 1.73 -0.43 -3.77
N ARG A 85 1.83 0.86 -3.55
CA ARG A 85 3.09 1.59 -3.61
C ARG A 85 3.93 1.35 -2.37
N ASP A 86 5.22 1.55 -2.50
CA ASP A 86 6.12 1.56 -1.36
C ASP A 86 5.93 2.84 -0.50
N ALA A 87 6.42 2.81 0.74
CA ALA A 87 6.43 3.97 1.63
C ALA A 87 7.29 5.12 1.10
N ILE A 88 8.32 4.83 0.29
CA ILE A 88 9.16 5.81 -0.39
C ILE A 88 8.79 5.83 -1.89
N PRO A 89 7.90 6.72 -2.31
CA PRO A 89 7.36 6.72 -3.67
C PRO A 89 8.20 7.55 -4.66
N THR A 90 9.50 7.67 -4.45
CA THR A 90 10.42 8.25 -5.44
C THR A 90 10.65 7.29 -6.60
N ASP A 91 11.19 7.76 -7.72
CA ASP A 91 11.53 6.89 -8.85
C ASP A 91 12.54 5.84 -8.42
N GLY A 92 13.67 6.27 -7.87
CA GLY A 92 14.71 5.36 -7.40
C GLY A 92 14.23 4.39 -6.35
N GLY A 93 13.45 4.84 -5.35
CA GLY A 93 12.91 4.00 -4.29
C GLY A 93 11.96 2.92 -4.83
N SER A 94 10.98 3.32 -5.66
CA SER A 94 9.97 2.39 -6.19
C SER A 94 10.55 1.40 -7.22
N ILE A 95 11.47 1.84 -8.09
CA ILE A 95 12.18 0.95 -9.01
C ILE A 95 13.12 0.02 -8.27
N ALA A 96 13.81 0.50 -7.21
CA ALA A 96 14.63 -0.37 -6.39
C ALA A 96 13.80 -1.46 -5.72
N SER A 97 12.62 -1.15 -5.18
CA SER A 97 11.70 -2.16 -4.64
C SER A 97 11.32 -3.21 -5.68
N MET A 98 10.99 -2.77 -6.90
CA MET A 98 10.65 -3.66 -8.02
C MET A 98 11.81 -4.59 -8.39
N LEU A 99 13.03 -4.06 -8.49
CA LEU A 99 14.18 -4.79 -9.00
C LEU A 99 14.94 -5.58 -7.92
N THR A 100 14.84 -5.20 -6.64
CA THR A 100 15.44 -5.96 -5.53
C THR A 100 14.50 -7.01 -4.95
N GLY A 101 13.18 -6.84 -5.14
CA GLY A 101 12.15 -7.69 -4.54
C GLY A 101 11.99 -7.47 -3.04
N VAL A 102 12.49 -6.34 -2.50
CA VAL A 102 12.29 -5.94 -1.11
C VAL A 102 11.78 -4.51 -1.01
N SER A 103 11.10 -4.17 0.09
CA SER A 103 10.55 -2.83 0.32
C SER A 103 11.65 -1.80 0.64
N SER A 104 11.31 -0.52 0.50
CA SER A 104 12.19 0.61 0.86
C SER A 104 12.64 0.57 2.33
N ALA A 105 11.84 -0.04 3.21
CA ALA A 105 12.22 -0.26 4.60
C ALA A 105 13.48 -1.12 4.75
N LYS A 106 13.74 -2.01 3.80
CA LYS A 106 14.94 -2.87 3.75
C LYS A 106 16.06 -2.27 2.90
N HIS A 107 15.80 -1.96 1.64
CA HIS A 107 16.87 -1.51 0.73
C HIS A 107 17.33 -0.08 0.98
N LYS A 108 16.58 0.75 1.72
CA LYS A 108 16.95 2.12 2.13
C LYS A 108 17.26 3.11 0.98
N ILE A 109 16.94 2.77 -0.26
CA ILE A 109 17.09 3.69 -1.40
C ILE A 109 15.88 4.63 -1.39
N VAL A 110 16.16 5.95 -1.35
CA VAL A 110 15.13 6.98 -1.17
C VAL A 110 15.09 8.00 -2.32
N ASP A 111 16.03 7.91 -3.25
CA ASP A 111 16.15 8.84 -4.38
C ASP A 111 16.79 8.19 -5.62
N ASP A 112 16.95 8.98 -6.69
CA ASP A 112 17.48 8.53 -7.98
C ASP A 112 19.01 8.34 -8.00
N THR A 113 19.71 8.48 -6.87
CA THR A 113 21.11 8.08 -6.75
C THR A 113 21.25 6.57 -6.67
N TYR A 114 20.17 5.87 -6.27
CA TYR A 114 20.14 4.44 -5.98
C TYR A 114 21.13 4.00 -4.90
N ILE A 115 21.55 4.93 -4.05
CA ILE A 115 22.44 4.65 -2.92
C ILE A 115 21.57 4.45 -1.68
N PRO A 116 21.75 3.35 -0.91
CA PRO A 116 21.04 3.17 0.35
C PRO A 116 21.40 4.24 1.39
N HIS A 117 20.39 4.81 2.07
CA HIS A 117 20.57 5.81 3.12
C HIS A 117 20.13 5.28 4.48
N ASN A 118 20.99 5.31 5.48
CA ASN A 118 20.68 4.80 6.81
C ASN A 118 19.88 5.75 7.72
N GLY A 119 19.63 6.99 7.28
CA GLY A 119 18.83 7.97 8.05
C GLY A 119 19.45 8.45 9.37
N SER A 120 20.65 8.01 9.73
CA SER A 120 21.44 8.49 10.87
C SER A 120 22.85 8.84 10.40
N ASP A 121 23.42 9.93 10.94
CA ASP A 121 24.82 10.32 10.74
C ASP A 121 25.80 9.38 11.48
N ASP A 122 25.33 8.23 11.98
CA ASP A 122 26.17 7.25 12.66
C ASP A 122 26.87 6.36 11.63
N ASP A 123 28.12 6.67 11.38
CA ASP A 123 29.02 6.05 10.38
C ASP A 123 29.35 4.56 10.68
N HIS A 124 28.78 3.98 11.75
CA HIS A 124 29.02 2.60 12.18
C HIS A 124 27.86 1.63 11.84
N SER A 125 26.78 2.09 11.23
CA SER A 125 25.67 1.21 10.87
C SER A 125 26.00 0.40 9.61
N VAL A 126 25.94 -0.92 9.73
CA VAL A 126 26.12 -1.83 8.59
C VAL A 126 24.92 -1.70 7.65
N ILE A 127 25.14 -1.18 6.44
CA ILE A 127 24.12 -1.14 5.38
C ILE A 127 24.01 -2.54 4.77
N THR A 128 22.85 -3.16 4.94
CA THR A 128 22.56 -4.41 4.23
C THR A 128 22.28 -4.07 2.77
N ASN A 129 23.13 -4.54 1.87
CA ASN A 129 22.92 -4.38 0.44
C ASN A 129 21.90 -5.44 -0.05
N TYR A 130 20.87 -4.98 -0.75
CA TYR A 130 19.89 -5.85 -1.41
C TYR A 130 20.14 -5.83 -2.93
N PRO A 131 20.81 -6.85 -3.50
CA PRO A 131 21.13 -6.89 -4.92
C PRO A 131 19.89 -6.93 -5.79
N SER A 132 19.98 -6.36 -7.00
CA SER A 132 18.92 -6.40 -8.00
C SER A 132 18.66 -7.81 -8.53
N VAL A 133 17.53 -8.01 -9.18
CA VAL A 133 17.18 -9.25 -9.91
C VAL A 133 18.30 -9.66 -10.88
N PHE A 134 18.95 -8.71 -11.55
CA PHE A 134 20.06 -8.95 -12.47
C PHE A 134 21.30 -9.51 -11.77
N SER A 135 21.70 -8.91 -10.63
CA SER A 135 22.81 -9.41 -9.82
C SER A 135 22.55 -10.83 -9.33
N ARG A 136 21.37 -11.06 -8.76
CA ARG A 136 21.02 -12.38 -8.22
C ARG A 136 20.93 -13.46 -9.31
N MET A 137 20.44 -13.09 -10.50
CA MET A 137 20.45 -14.01 -11.65
C MET A 137 21.88 -14.30 -12.08
N LEU A 138 22.75 -13.30 -12.16
CA LEU A 138 24.16 -13.50 -12.51
C LEU A 138 24.87 -14.44 -11.52
N ASP A 139 24.55 -14.34 -10.23
CA ASP A 139 25.16 -15.16 -9.17
C ASP A 139 24.75 -16.64 -9.24
N VAL A 140 23.48 -16.94 -9.55
CA VAL A 140 22.96 -18.32 -9.47
C VAL A 140 22.64 -18.96 -10.83
N ARG A 141 22.53 -18.16 -11.88
CA ARG A 141 22.24 -18.57 -13.27
C ARG A 141 23.01 -17.69 -14.26
N PRO A 142 24.35 -17.70 -14.25
CA PRO A 142 25.17 -16.81 -15.10
C PRO A 142 24.96 -17.04 -16.60
N GLU A 143 24.39 -18.20 -16.99
CA GLU A 143 24.00 -18.51 -18.36
C GLU A 143 22.73 -17.78 -18.81
N PHE A 144 21.93 -17.22 -17.88
CA PHE A 144 20.73 -16.45 -18.19
C PHE A 144 21.10 -15.02 -18.58
N LYS A 145 21.01 -14.71 -19.86
CA LYS A 145 21.30 -13.37 -20.35
C LYS A 145 20.12 -12.44 -20.12
N THR A 146 20.43 -11.22 -19.72
CA THR A 146 19.45 -10.19 -19.36
C THR A 146 19.66 -8.92 -20.16
N VAL A 147 18.58 -8.20 -20.47
CA VAL A 147 18.62 -6.93 -21.19
C VAL A 147 17.77 -5.91 -20.47
N THR A 148 18.28 -4.69 -20.33
CA THR A 148 17.56 -3.52 -19.81
C THR A 148 17.54 -2.42 -20.86
N ILE A 149 16.37 -1.82 -21.09
CA ILE A 149 16.16 -0.75 -22.08
C ILE A 149 15.37 0.37 -21.42
N THR A 150 15.94 1.57 -21.36
CA THR A 150 15.34 2.72 -20.66
C THR A 150 15.78 4.05 -21.27
N THR A 151 15.07 5.13 -20.94
CA THR A 151 15.53 6.51 -21.17
C THR A 151 16.24 7.09 -19.93
N ASP A 152 16.19 6.40 -18.79
CA ASP A 152 16.71 6.88 -17.51
C ASP A 152 18.19 6.56 -17.35
N VAL A 153 19.01 7.61 -17.26
CA VAL A 153 20.44 7.50 -17.07
C VAL A 153 20.81 6.90 -15.71
N ALA A 154 20.06 7.27 -14.66
CA ALA A 154 20.31 6.80 -13.30
C ALA A 154 19.97 5.31 -13.17
N LEU A 155 18.80 4.90 -13.67
CA LEU A 155 18.42 3.49 -13.75
C LEU A 155 19.41 2.67 -14.58
N ASN A 156 19.84 3.17 -15.75
CA ASN A 156 20.81 2.49 -16.59
C ASN A 156 22.15 2.26 -15.86
N LYS A 157 22.57 3.18 -14.99
CA LYS A 157 23.74 3.00 -14.12
C LYS A 157 23.49 2.01 -13.00
N TYR A 158 22.30 2.03 -12.40
CA TYR A 158 21.95 1.16 -11.28
C TYR A 158 21.93 -0.33 -11.67
N VAL A 159 21.42 -0.66 -12.85
CA VAL A 159 21.30 -2.05 -13.31
C VAL A 159 22.60 -2.58 -13.93
N ILE A 160 23.75 -2.28 -13.32
CA ILE A 160 25.10 -2.59 -13.82
C ILE A 160 25.31 -4.07 -14.16
N HIS A 161 24.60 -4.98 -13.50
CA HIS A 161 24.71 -6.43 -13.72
C HIS A 161 23.75 -6.98 -14.78
N SER A 162 22.97 -6.12 -15.47
CA SER A 162 22.30 -6.52 -16.70
C SER A 162 23.34 -6.71 -17.81
N ASP A 163 23.31 -7.86 -18.51
CA ASP A 163 24.32 -8.20 -19.53
C ASP A 163 24.34 -7.18 -20.68
N HIS A 164 23.18 -6.66 -21.06
CA HIS A 164 23.08 -5.65 -22.10
C HIS A 164 22.16 -4.51 -21.64
N ARG A 165 22.72 -3.31 -21.51
CA ARG A 165 22.03 -2.10 -21.08
C ARG A 165 21.94 -1.14 -22.25
N ILE A 166 20.73 -0.77 -22.64
CA ILE A 166 20.45 0.14 -23.75
C ILE A 166 19.83 1.43 -23.18
N LEU A 167 20.53 2.53 -23.37
CA LEU A 167 20.05 3.86 -23.02
C LEU A 167 19.58 4.56 -24.29
N ASN A 168 18.33 4.98 -24.32
CA ASN A 168 17.73 5.67 -25.46
C ASN A 168 17.32 7.10 -25.09
N ALA A 169 17.09 7.95 -26.06
CA ALA A 169 16.71 9.34 -25.84
C ALA A 169 15.18 9.53 -25.66
N THR A 170 14.36 8.61 -26.16
CA THR A 170 12.89 8.69 -26.11
C THR A 170 12.26 7.31 -25.96
N ASP A 171 11.02 7.27 -25.47
CA ASP A 171 10.25 6.03 -25.35
C ASP A 171 10.00 5.34 -26.70
N ALA A 172 9.90 6.10 -27.78
CA ALA A 172 9.81 5.52 -29.13
C ALA A 172 11.06 4.71 -29.50
N LEU A 173 12.25 5.22 -29.19
CA LEU A 173 13.52 4.51 -29.41
C LEU A 173 13.71 3.34 -28.44
N VAL A 174 13.19 3.45 -27.21
CA VAL A 174 13.10 2.31 -26.26
C VAL A 174 12.28 1.20 -26.87
N LYS A 175 11.10 1.50 -27.43
CA LYS A 175 10.26 0.53 -28.12
C LYS A 175 10.98 -0.10 -29.32
N ASP A 176 11.63 0.70 -30.18
CA ASP A 176 12.35 0.19 -31.35
C ASP A 176 13.48 -0.77 -30.94
N SER A 177 14.25 -0.40 -29.93
CA SER A 177 15.29 -1.26 -29.34
C SER A 177 14.71 -2.54 -28.75
N ALA A 178 13.59 -2.43 -28.02
CA ALA A 178 12.91 -3.59 -27.43
C ALA A 178 12.39 -4.55 -28.50
N VAL A 179 11.76 -4.06 -29.58
CA VAL A 179 11.29 -4.86 -30.71
C VAL A 179 12.46 -5.63 -31.34
N ASN A 180 13.60 -4.94 -31.59
CA ASN A 180 14.78 -5.59 -32.16
C ASN A 180 15.35 -6.68 -31.23
N ILE A 181 15.50 -6.39 -29.93
CA ILE A 181 15.98 -7.37 -28.96
C ILE A 181 15.02 -8.57 -28.86
N LEU A 182 13.71 -8.31 -28.77
CA LEU A 182 12.71 -9.37 -28.67
C LEU A 182 12.70 -10.28 -29.91
N GLN A 183 12.96 -9.77 -31.09
CA GLN A 183 13.04 -10.58 -32.31
C GLN A 183 14.33 -11.37 -32.43
N ASN A 184 15.48 -10.77 -32.10
CA ASN A 184 16.78 -11.24 -32.53
C ASN A 184 17.71 -11.72 -31.39
N ASN A 185 17.42 -11.39 -30.14
CA ASN A 185 18.26 -11.73 -29.00
C ASN A 185 17.69 -12.93 -28.21
N ASN A 186 18.56 -13.74 -27.59
CA ASN A 186 18.17 -14.91 -26.81
C ASN A 186 18.19 -14.65 -25.28
N ALA A 187 17.90 -13.41 -24.85
CA ALA A 187 17.80 -13.09 -23.44
C ALA A 187 16.71 -13.91 -22.73
N ARG A 188 16.97 -14.25 -21.45
CA ARG A 188 16.00 -14.89 -20.56
C ARG A 188 15.06 -13.87 -19.92
N MET A 189 15.57 -12.66 -19.66
CA MET A 189 14.78 -11.54 -19.13
C MET A 189 15.07 -10.29 -19.95
N VAL A 190 14.00 -9.60 -20.35
CA VAL A 190 14.05 -8.26 -20.95
C VAL A 190 13.24 -7.32 -20.06
N PHE A 191 13.88 -6.27 -19.58
CA PHE A 191 13.24 -5.20 -18.82
C PHE A 191 13.18 -3.94 -19.67
N VAL A 192 11.99 -3.38 -19.83
CA VAL A 192 11.72 -2.18 -20.64
C VAL A 192 11.06 -1.14 -19.77
N ASP A 193 11.56 0.09 -19.77
CA ASP A 193 11.08 1.19 -18.95
C ASP A 193 10.65 2.36 -19.83
N PHE A 194 9.37 2.74 -19.73
CA PHE A 194 8.73 3.87 -20.42
C PHE A 194 8.39 4.98 -19.43
N ARG A 195 8.68 6.25 -19.79
CA ARG A 195 8.53 7.41 -18.91
C ARG A 195 7.62 8.52 -19.44
N ASP A 196 7.17 8.44 -20.70
CA ASP A 196 6.30 9.46 -21.32
C ASP A 196 4.99 9.64 -20.55
N VAL A 197 4.41 8.58 -19.99
CA VAL A 197 3.14 8.61 -19.25
C VAL A 197 3.27 9.45 -17.97
N LYS A 198 4.34 9.28 -17.20
CA LYS A 198 4.63 10.12 -16.04
C LYS A 198 4.83 11.58 -16.44
N THR A 199 5.61 11.81 -17.49
CA THR A 199 5.88 13.17 -17.99
C THR A 199 4.59 13.88 -18.38
N ALA A 200 3.69 13.20 -19.10
CA ALA A 200 2.39 13.73 -19.48
C ALA A 200 1.48 13.97 -18.27
N GLY A 201 1.49 13.06 -17.29
CA GLY A 201 0.73 13.21 -16.05
C GLY A 201 1.19 14.39 -15.20
N LYS A 202 2.51 14.61 -15.09
CA LYS A 202 3.07 15.80 -14.41
C LYS A 202 2.66 17.10 -15.08
N ALA A 203 2.55 17.13 -16.41
CA ALA A 203 2.17 18.32 -17.17
C ALA A 203 0.67 18.59 -17.18
N GLY A 204 -0.18 17.56 -17.20
CA GLY A 204 -1.62 17.68 -17.44
C GLY A 204 -2.53 17.04 -16.40
N GLY A 205 -1.98 16.47 -15.32
CA GLY A 205 -2.71 15.74 -14.29
C GLY A 205 -2.77 14.22 -14.55
N PHE A 206 -2.83 13.44 -13.46
CA PHE A 206 -2.95 11.98 -13.47
C PHE A 206 -4.43 11.61 -13.31
N ALA A 207 -5.17 11.64 -14.41
CA ALA A 207 -6.58 11.25 -14.45
C ALA A 207 -6.94 10.66 -15.82
N ALA A 208 -7.82 9.68 -15.86
CA ALA A 208 -8.22 8.98 -17.07
C ALA A 208 -8.82 9.88 -18.16
N ASP A 209 -9.35 11.04 -17.78
CA ASP A 209 -9.94 12.06 -18.67
C ASP A 209 -8.96 13.20 -19.02
N ALA A 210 -7.76 13.25 -18.43
CA ALA A 210 -6.72 14.22 -18.75
C ALA A 210 -6.13 13.91 -20.15
N PRO A 211 -6.31 14.79 -21.17
CA PRO A 211 -6.04 14.40 -22.56
C PRO A 211 -4.58 14.00 -22.83
N ALA A 212 -3.61 14.73 -22.28
CA ALA A 212 -2.19 14.45 -22.47
C ALA A 212 -1.79 13.10 -21.83
N TYR A 213 -2.24 12.85 -20.60
CA TYR A 213 -1.95 11.63 -19.86
C TYR A 213 -2.61 10.41 -20.52
N LYS A 214 -3.90 10.52 -20.88
CA LYS A 214 -4.60 9.48 -21.62
C LYS A 214 -3.92 9.16 -22.95
N GLY A 215 -3.57 10.18 -23.74
CA GLY A 215 -2.88 10.01 -25.01
C GLY A 215 -1.51 9.34 -24.87
N ALA A 216 -0.76 9.64 -23.79
CA ALA A 216 0.50 8.97 -23.48
C ALA A 216 0.29 7.48 -23.13
N ILE A 217 -0.75 7.15 -22.37
CA ILE A 217 -1.11 5.73 -22.07
C ILE A 217 -1.48 5.01 -23.37
N GLU A 218 -2.34 5.57 -24.22
CA GLU A 218 -2.75 4.97 -25.48
C GLU A 218 -1.57 4.76 -26.44
N LYS A 219 -0.64 5.73 -26.49
CA LYS A 219 0.60 5.61 -27.27
C LYS A 219 1.49 4.47 -26.75
N THR A 220 1.71 4.40 -25.43
CA THR A 220 2.53 3.36 -24.80
C THR A 220 1.87 1.98 -24.94
N ASP A 221 0.55 1.90 -24.92
CA ASP A 221 -0.20 0.67 -25.22
C ASP A 221 0.10 0.17 -26.64
N GLY A 222 0.19 1.07 -27.61
CA GLY A 222 0.63 0.74 -28.97
C GLY A 222 2.04 0.11 -28.96
N TYR A 223 2.96 0.63 -28.16
CA TYR A 223 4.31 0.08 -28.00
C TYR A 223 4.27 -1.33 -27.39
N VAL A 224 3.41 -1.55 -26.39
CA VAL A 224 3.19 -2.90 -25.82
C VAL A 224 2.73 -3.86 -26.91
N GLY A 225 1.78 -3.45 -27.76
CA GLY A 225 1.30 -4.25 -28.89
C GLY A 225 2.41 -4.63 -29.89
N GLU A 226 3.26 -3.68 -30.25
CA GLU A 226 4.41 -3.92 -31.17
C GLU A 226 5.41 -4.91 -30.56
N MET A 227 5.73 -4.78 -29.27
CA MET A 227 6.63 -5.70 -28.57
C MET A 227 6.05 -7.13 -28.48
N VAL A 228 4.76 -7.26 -28.17
CA VAL A 228 4.07 -8.57 -28.17
C VAL A 228 4.05 -9.19 -29.56
N ALA A 229 3.83 -8.39 -30.61
CA ALA A 229 3.89 -8.86 -31.98
C ALA A 229 5.31 -9.30 -32.38
N ALA A 230 6.34 -8.61 -31.89
CA ALA A 230 7.74 -8.96 -32.09
C ALA A 230 8.09 -10.33 -31.48
N LEU A 231 7.62 -10.60 -30.25
CA LEU A 231 7.76 -11.91 -29.61
C LEU A 231 7.17 -13.03 -30.47
N LYS A 232 5.95 -12.86 -30.98
CA LYS A 232 5.26 -13.87 -31.79
C LYS A 232 5.96 -14.15 -33.13
N LYS A 233 6.78 -13.24 -33.62
CA LYS A 233 7.57 -13.39 -34.85
C LYS A 233 8.90 -14.09 -34.65
N ARG A 234 9.28 -14.44 -33.42
CA ARG A 234 10.54 -15.16 -33.14
C ARG A 234 10.54 -16.52 -33.80
N LYS A 235 11.70 -16.90 -34.35
CA LYS A 235 11.90 -18.20 -34.99
C LYS A 235 11.57 -19.39 -34.07
N ASP A 236 11.96 -19.25 -32.80
CA ASP A 236 11.81 -20.31 -31.79
C ASP A 236 10.63 -20.05 -30.82
N TYR A 237 9.71 -19.12 -31.13
CA TYR A 237 8.58 -18.77 -30.24
C TYR A 237 7.80 -19.99 -29.76
N ALA A 238 7.56 -20.97 -30.62
CA ALA A 238 6.84 -22.21 -30.27
C ALA A 238 7.59 -23.11 -29.26
N LYS A 239 8.89 -22.87 -29.06
CA LYS A 239 9.75 -23.57 -28.09
C LYS A 239 10.02 -22.71 -26.84
N GLU A 240 9.45 -21.53 -26.77
CA GLU A 240 9.63 -20.58 -25.68
C GLU A 240 8.32 -20.39 -24.92
N ASP A 241 8.43 -20.24 -23.60
CA ASP A 241 7.30 -19.99 -22.70
C ASP A 241 7.51 -18.63 -22.04
N TRP A 242 6.82 -17.62 -22.58
CA TRP A 242 6.99 -16.23 -22.17
C TRP A 242 5.98 -15.83 -21.12
N LEU A 243 6.47 -15.34 -19.98
CA LEU A 243 5.68 -14.52 -19.06
C LEU A 243 5.86 -13.05 -19.45
N ILE A 244 4.76 -12.38 -19.79
CA ILE A 244 4.73 -10.94 -20.06
C ILE A 244 4.18 -10.25 -18.82
N ILE A 245 5.00 -9.43 -18.18
CA ILE A 245 4.63 -8.61 -17.04
C ILE A 245 4.51 -7.17 -17.52
N VAL A 246 3.32 -6.57 -17.43
CA VAL A 246 3.10 -5.14 -17.66
C VAL A 246 2.71 -4.51 -16.34
N THR A 247 3.45 -3.50 -15.91
CA THR A 247 3.30 -2.91 -14.57
C THR A 247 3.71 -1.45 -14.55
N THR A 248 3.67 -0.86 -13.38
CA THR A 248 4.27 0.43 -13.05
C THR A 248 5.07 0.32 -11.75
N ASN A 249 6.17 1.04 -11.63
CA ASN A 249 6.88 1.18 -10.36
C ASN A 249 6.01 1.90 -9.31
N ARG A 250 5.16 2.83 -9.76
CA ARG A 250 4.09 3.49 -8.98
C ARG A 250 3.10 4.17 -9.92
N GLY A 251 1.87 4.39 -9.47
CA GLY A 251 0.93 5.30 -10.14
C GLY A 251 1.16 6.74 -9.71
N GLY A 252 0.95 7.69 -10.62
CA GLY A 252 1.15 9.12 -10.33
C GLY A 252 2.61 9.55 -10.25
N ASP A 253 2.89 10.49 -9.37
CA ASP A 253 4.25 10.97 -9.09
C ASP A 253 4.61 10.91 -7.60
N GLU A 254 5.80 11.42 -7.26
CA GLU A 254 6.33 11.41 -5.91
C GLU A 254 5.48 12.22 -4.92
N SER A 255 4.85 13.29 -5.41
CA SER A 255 4.06 14.22 -4.58
C SER A 255 2.64 13.70 -4.32
N ASN A 256 2.10 12.93 -5.25
CA ASN A 256 0.77 12.33 -5.17
C ASN A 256 0.79 10.92 -5.77
N SER A 257 1.48 10.01 -5.09
CA SER A 257 1.57 8.62 -5.49
C SER A 257 0.24 7.90 -5.30
N LYS A 258 -0.20 7.19 -6.33
CA LYS A 258 -1.45 6.42 -6.37
C LYS A 258 -1.16 4.93 -6.55
N PRO A 259 -2.11 4.03 -6.25
CA PRO A 259 -1.96 2.61 -6.54
C PRO A 259 -1.67 2.36 -8.03
N GLY A 260 -0.76 1.44 -8.28
CA GLY A 260 -0.38 1.03 -9.61
C GLY A 260 -1.21 -0.14 -10.14
N PHE A 261 -0.67 -0.81 -11.16
CA PHE A 261 -1.24 -2.03 -11.73
C PHE A 261 -0.14 -3.05 -11.99
N LEU A 262 -0.53 -4.32 -12.08
CA LEU A 262 0.34 -5.44 -12.44
C LEU A 262 -0.48 -6.46 -13.24
N ILE A 263 0.02 -6.82 -14.40
CA ILE A 263 -0.58 -7.83 -15.28
C ILE A 263 0.51 -8.86 -15.60
N CYS A 264 0.25 -10.13 -15.29
CA CYS A 264 1.08 -11.27 -15.64
C CYS A 264 0.34 -12.08 -16.70
N SER A 265 0.80 -12.04 -17.94
CA SER A 265 0.14 -12.70 -19.07
C SER A 265 1.00 -13.83 -19.64
N ASN A 266 0.34 -14.96 -19.89
CA ASN A 266 0.88 -16.11 -20.61
C ASN A 266 -0.27 -16.79 -21.36
N PRO A 267 -0.06 -17.33 -22.56
CA PRO A 267 -1.13 -17.99 -23.35
C PRO A 267 -1.88 -19.12 -22.63
N SER A 268 -1.26 -19.73 -21.62
CA SER A 268 -1.87 -20.80 -20.81
C SER A 268 -2.76 -20.29 -19.68
N PHE A 269 -2.68 -19.00 -19.33
CA PHE A 269 -3.46 -18.47 -18.23
C PHE A 269 -4.92 -18.20 -18.62
N LYS A 270 -5.82 -18.43 -17.68
CA LYS A 270 -7.20 -17.93 -17.72
C LYS A 270 -7.24 -16.54 -17.11
N GLU A 271 -8.09 -15.68 -17.67
CA GLU A 271 -8.32 -14.35 -17.11
C GLU A 271 -8.76 -14.43 -15.64
N LYS A 272 -8.06 -13.74 -14.74
CA LYS A 272 -8.49 -13.58 -13.35
C LYS A 272 -7.86 -12.33 -12.70
N GLY A 273 -8.71 -11.47 -12.16
CA GLY A 273 -8.29 -10.44 -11.21
C GLY A 273 -7.85 -11.08 -9.90
N VAL A 274 -6.72 -10.62 -9.36
CA VAL A 274 -6.14 -11.10 -8.09
C VAL A 274 -6.06 -10.00 -7.04
N SER A 275 -6.78 -8.90 -7.27
CA SER A 275 -6.84 -7.83 -6.29
C SER A 275 -7.44 -8.33 -4.99
N LYS A 276 -6.91 -7.81 -3.91
CA LYS A 276 -7.42 -7.99 -2.58
C LYS A 276 -8.90 -7.57 -2.51
N GLU A 277 -9.72 -8.40 -1.93
CA GLU A 277 -11.11 -8.11 -1.61
C GLU A 277 -11.36 -8.25 -0.11
N GLY A 278 -12.24 -7.41 0.43
CA GLY A 278 -12.84 -7.61 1.74
C GLY A 278 -12.20 -6.90 2.93
N PHE A 279 -11.08 -6.20 2.79
CA PHE A 279 -10.57 -5.37 3.89
C PHE A 279 -11.25 -4.00 3.85
N ASN A 280 -11.70 -3.52 4.98
CA ASN A 280 -12.44 -2.26 5.07
C ASN A 280 -12.21 -1.53 6.38
N THR A 281 -11.21 -1.95 7.16
CA THR A 281 -10.82 -1.30 8.42
C THR A 281 -9.36 -1.55 8.74
N MET A 282 -8.81 -0.64 9.54
CA MET A 282 -7.48 -0.76 10.12
C MET A 282 -7.59 -0.90 11.64
N HIS A 283 -6.90 -1.90 12.21
CA HIS A 283 -6.77 -2.10 13.64
C HIS A 283 -5.51 -1.43 14.17
N PHE A 284 -5.68 -0.40 14.98
CA PHE A 284 -4.60 0.27 15.69
C PHE A 284 -4.50 -0.28 17.10
N LYS A 285 -3.38 -0.94 17.43
CA LYS A 285 -3.18 -1.58 18.73
C LYS A 285 -1.81 -1.30 19.31
N GLY A 286 -1.78 -1.05 20.61
CA GLY A 286 -0.55 -0.83 21.36
C GLY A 286 -0.14 0.65 21.49
N THR A 287 1.13 0.87 21.79
CA THR A 287 1.68 2.20 22.07
C THR A 287 2.49 2.80 20.91
N SER A 288 2.70 2.04 19.84
CA SER A 288 3.58 2.42 18.72
C SER A 288 2.95 2.22 17.34
N THR A 289 1.67 1.83 17.27
CA THR A 289 0.96 1.67 16.00
C THR A 289 0.17 2.93 15.71
N PHE A 290 0.59 3.65 14.67
CA PHE A 290 -0.04 4.88 14.22
C PHE A 290 0.28 5.15 12.75
N ALA A 291 -0.43 6.10 12.15
CA ALA A 291 -0.10 6.61 10.83
C ALA A 291 -0.07 8.14 10.83
N THR A 292 0.83 8.72 10.06
CA THR A 292 1.02 10.18 10.00
C THR A 292 1.00 10.71 8.58
N VAL A 293 0.42 11.88 8.39
CA VAL A 293 0.72 12.75 7.26
C VAL A 293 1.84 13.69 7.69
N ASN A 294 3.03 13.47 7.12
CA ASN A 294 4.17 14.37 7.32
C ASN A 294 4.22 15.37 6.16
N ASN A 295 4.70 16.59 6.43
CA ASN A 295 4.91 17.62 5.40
C ASN A 295 3.62 17.97 4.62
N ASP A 296 2.53 18.22 5.34
CA ASP A 296 1.23 18.57 4.76
C ASP A 296 1.15 20.03 4.23
N ASN A 297 2.27 20.74 4.21
CA ASN A 297 2.38 22.15 3.83
C ASN A 297 1.33 23.06 4.52
N GLY A 298 0.92 22.68 5.74
CA GLY A 298 -0.08 23.37 6.54
C GLY A 298 -1.52 23.20 6.05
N LEU A 299 -1.80 22.25 5.15
CA LEU A 299 -3.15 21.98 4.62
C LEU A 299 -4.16 21.71 5.73
N TYR A 300 -3.76 20.92 6.72
CA TYR A 300 -4.63 20.53 7.85
C TYR A 300 -4.50 21.47 9.06
N ASN A 301 -3.82 22.60 8.94
CA ASN A 301 -3.74 23.61 10.00
C ASN A 301 -5.03 24.43 10.05
N ALA A 302 -5.62 24.46 11.23
CA ALA A 302 -6.88 25.16 11.47
C ALA A 302 -6.74 26.67 11.77
N GLY A 303 -5.52 27.18 11.99
CA GLY A 303 -5.26 28.62 12.19
C GLY A 303 -6.05 29.21 13.36
N THR A 304 -6.26 30.52 13.27
CA THR A 304 -7.11 31.28 14.21
C THR A 304 -8.55 31.38 13.75
N ASP A 305 -8.82 31.21 12.46
CA ASP A 305 -10.05 31.65 11.78
C ASP A 305 -10.63 30.61 10.79
N LYS A 306 -9.91 29.54 10.50
CA LYS A 306 -10.40 28.53 9.55
C LYS A 306 -11.47 27.67 10.19
N ASP A 307 -12.57 27.52 9.46
CA ASP A 307 -13.56 26.50 9.73
C ASP A 307 -13.05 25.14 9.27
N PHE A 308 -13.42 24.07 9.96
CA PHE A 308 -13.12 22.71 9.52
C PHE A 308 -14.07 21.69 10.14
N THR A 309 -14.11 20.52 9.53
CA THR A 309 -14.79 19.34 10.08
C THR A 309 -13.86 18.14 9.94
N VAL A 310 -13.81 17.32 10.98
CA VAL A 310 -13.19 15.98 10.93
C VAL A 310 -14.21 14.94 11.35
N GLN A 311 -14.25 13.84 10.65
CA GLN A 311 -15.14 12.72 10.90
C GLN A 311 -14.38 11.40 10.80
N LEU A 312 -14.71 10.43 11.63
CA LEU A 312 -14.17 9.07 11.51
C LEU A 312 -15.13 8.06 12.14
N GLN A 313 -15.12 6.86 11.61
CA GLN A 313 -15.77 5.72 12.23
C GLN A 313 -14.76 4.98 13.12
N ILE A 314 -15.21 4.59 14.31
CA ILE A 314 -14.39 3.95 15.33
C ILE A 314 -15.14 2.82 16.02
N LYS A 315 -14.44 1.73 16.34
CA LYS A 315 -14.96 0.61 17.15
C LYS A 315 -13.90 0.19 18.15
N SER A 316 -14.25 0.15 19.41
CA SER A 316 -13.43 -0.38 20.51
C SER A 316 -14.30 -0.80 21.67
N ASN A 317 -13.91 -1.84 22.36
CA ASN A 317 -14.51 -2.27 23.62
C ASN A 317 -13.62 -1.98 24.84
N VAL A 318 -12.49 -1.31 24.61
CA VAL A 318 -11.51 -1.00 25.64
C VAL A 318 -11.58 0.49 25.96
N GLY A 319 -12.04 0.82 27.15
CA GLY A 319 -11.94 2.16 27.71
C GLY A 319 -10.54 2.38 28.29
N ASN A 320 -9.92 3.51 27.98
CA ASN A 320 -8.61 3.89 28.49
C ASN A 320 -8.58 5.35 28.94
N SER A 321 -7.60 5.69 29.76
CA SER A 321 -7.44 7.05 30.25
C SER A 321 -6.45 7.82 29.39
N TYR A 322 -7.00 8.74 28.60
CA TYR A 322 -6.30 9.82 27.90
C TYR A 322 -5.36 9.50 26.73
N PRO A 323 -5.30 8.32 26.10
CA PRO A 323 -4.56 8.20 24.86
C PRO A 323 -5.26 8.97 23.74
N GLY A 324 -4.49 9.80 23.01
CA GLY A 324 -4.97 10.42 21.78
C GLY A 324 -5.05 9.39 20.67
N PHE A 325 -6.16 9.38 19.91
CA PHE A 325 -6.35 8.45 18.80
C PHE A 325 -6.44 9.13 17.43
N PHE A 326 -6.80 10.40 17.35
CA PHE A 326 -6.75 11.19 16.12
C PHE A 326 -6.40 12.66 16.44
N SER A 327 -5.39 13.21 15.78
CA SER A 327 -4.88 14.54 16.14
C SER A 327 -4.16 15.26 15.00
N LYS A 328 -4.21 16.58 15.04
CA LYS A 328 -3.27 17.48 14.37
C LYS A 328 -2.65 18.33 15.49
N SER A 329 -1.59 17.82 16.13
CA SER A 329 -1.08 18.38 17.38
C SER A 329 0.39 18.06 17.60
N THR A 330 1.06 18.88 18.40
CA THR A 330 2.42 18.60 18.91
C THR A 330 2.42 17.67 20.11
N GLY A 331 1.28 17.44 20.76
CA GLY A 331 1.13 16.59 21.92
C GLY A 331 -0.29 16.09 22.12
N VAL A 332 -0.52 15.24 23.13
CA VAL A 332 -1.83 14.66 23.42
C VAL A 332 -2.62 15.52 24.40
N SER A 333 -1.98 16.01 25.44
CA SER A 333 -2.60 16.82 26.48
C SER A 333 -1.64 17.81 27.10
N GLY A 334 -2.16 18.89 27.65
CA GLY A 334 -1.38 19.84 28.41
C GLY A 334 -1.40 21.27 27.86
N GLY A 335 -1.00 22.21 28.72
CA GLY A 335 -1.08 23.64 28.42
C GLY A 335 -0.12 24.14 27.35
N THR A 336 0.89 23.35 26.96
CA THR A 336 1.93 23.73 25.97
C THR A 336 1.71 23.14 24.58
N THR A 337 0.67 22.30 24.39
CA THR A 337 0.38 21.71 23.08
C THR A 337 -0.31 22.70 22.17
N THR A 338 -0.11 22.56 20.86
CA THR A 338 -0.79 23.33 19.82
C THR A 338 -1.58 22.39 18.92
N GLY A 339 -2.65 22.91 18.30
CA GLY A 339 -3.51 22.13 17.43
C GLY A 339 -4.72 21.54 18.16
N TRP A 340 -5.16 20.35 17.74
CA TRP A 340 -6.30 19.66 18.36
C TRP A 340 -6.02 18.16 18.48
N THR A 341 -6.64 17.52 19.48
CA THR A 341 -6.51 16.08 19.75
C THR A 341 -7.85 15.50 20.19
N MET A 342 -8.27 14.41 19.54
CA MET A 342 -9.31 13.51 20.04
C MET A 342 -8.66 12.43 20.90
N MET A 343 -9.22 12.18 22.07
CA MET A 343 -8.68 11.23 23.03
C MET A 343 -9.77 10.37 23.66
N GLN A 344 -9.38 9.21 24.15
CA GLN A 344 -10.22 8.42 25.03
C GLN A 344 -10.30 9.08 26.42
N ASP A 345 -11.44 8.98 27.04
CA ASP A 345 -11.69 9.42 28.42
C ASP A 345 -12.60 8.39 29.12
N GLY A 346 -11.99 7.29 29.55
CA GLY A 346 -12.71 6.09 29.95
C GLY A 346 -13.49 5.49 28.78
N THR A 347 -14.79 5.31 28.91
CA THR A 347 -15.69 4.86 27.83
C THR A 347 -16.13 5.98 26.89
N LYS A 348 -15.83 7.24 27.22
CA LYS A 348 -16.18 8.43 26.45
C LYS A 348 -14.99 8.89 25.60
N TYR A 349 -15.26 9.80 24.68
CA TYR A 349 -14.21 10.56 24.02
C TYR A 349 -14.25 12.03 24.48
N SER A 350 -13.12 12.71 24.35
CA SER A 350 -13.03 14.16 24.49
C SER A 350 -12.14 14.75 23.39
N VAL A 351 -12.32 16.04 23.14
CA VAL A 351 -11.51 16.78 22.17
C VAL A 351 -10.89 17.98 22.87
N ILE A 352 -9.57 18.11 22.74
CA ILE A 352 -8.80 19.23 23.28
C ILE A 352 -8.34 20.12 22.13
N PHE A 353 -8.48 21.42 22.30
CA PHE A 353 -8.09 22.44 21.34
C PHE A 353 -7.08 23.40 21.96
N GLY A 354 -5.96 23.59 21.24
CA GLY A 354 -4.93 24.59 21.56
C GLY A 354 -4.23 24.37 22.88
N GLY A 355 -3.61 25.45 23.31
CA GLY A 355 -2.84 25.55 24.53
C GLY A 355 -2.12 26.88 24.61
N SER A 356 -1.24 27.05 25.60
CA SER A 356 -0.49 28.31 25.81
C SER A 356 0.60 28.59 24.79
N ALA A 357 1.02 27.59 24.00
CA ALA A 357 2.16 27.72 23.07
C ALA A 357 1.95 28.80 21.99
N ASN A 358 0.70 28.99 21.51
CA ASN A 358 0.36 30.02 20.53
C ASN A 358 -0.49 31.17 21.13
N GLY A 359 -0.22 31.52 22.40
CA GLY A 359 -0.93 32.58 23.10
C GLY A 359 -2.34 32.22 23.56
N GLY A 360 -2.73 30.95 23.48
CA GLY A 360 -3.98 30.44 24.03
C GLY A 360 -3.93 30.28 25.54
N THR A 361 -5.08 30.16 26.16
CA THR A 361 -5.19 29.98 27.61
C THR A 361 -5.68 28.57 27.93
N GLY A 362 -4.85 27.83 28.65
CA GLY A 362 -5.21 26.56 29.24
C GLY A 362 -5.63 25.48 28.26
N LYS A 363 -6.38 24.53 28.79
CA LYS A 363 -6.88 23.35 28.09
C LYS A 363 -8.35 23.59 27.72
N ASN A 364 -8.64 23.79 26.44
CA ASN A 364 -10.01 23.92 25.95
C ASN A 364 -10.53 22.52 25.59
N GLN A 365 -11.12 21.82 26.54
CA GLN A 365 -11.64 20.47 26.40
C GLN A 365 -13.15 20.45 26.28
N ILE A 366 -13.68 19.69 25.34
CA ILE A 366 -15.09 19.38 25.18
C ILE A 366 -15.25 17.86 25.26
N ASN A 367 -16.16 17.41 26.12
CA ASN A 367 -16.41 15.98 26.33
C ASN A 367 -17.59 15.52 25.48
N GLY A 368 -17.38 14.42 24.74
CA GLY A 368 -18.41 13.67 24.04
C GLY A 368 -19.06 12.61 24.93
N ASN A 369 -19.85 11.74 24.32
CA ASN A 369 -20.52 10.65 25.03
C ASN A 369 -19.70 9.33 24.91
N ALA A 370 -20.23 8.23 25.47
CA ALA A 370 -19.63 6.92 25.42
C ALA A 370 -19.68 6.36 23.97
N VAL A 371 -18.53 5.87 23.48
CA VAL A 371 -18.35 5.28 22.15
C VAL A 371 -17.40 4.06 22.16
N PHE A 372 -16.85 3.71 23.32
CA PHE A 372 -15.95 2.56 23.48
C PHE A 372 -16.72 1.40 24.14
N ASP A 373 -17.78 0.94 23.46
CA ASP A 373 -18.74 -0.07 23.95
C ASP A 373 -18.76 -1.34 23.07
N GLY A 374 -17.80 -1.45 22.13
CA GLY A 374 -17.68 -2.58 21.21
C GLY A 374 -18.50 -2.46 19.94
N LYS A 375 -19.21 -1.34 19.75
CA LYS A 375 -19.96 -1.05 18.52
C LYS A 375 -19.25 -0.02 17.66
N TRP A 376 -19.63 0.05 16.40
CA TRP A 376 -19.23 1.15 15.52
C TRP A 376 -19.96 2.43 15.88
N HIS A 377 -19.21 3.49 16.02
CA HIS A 377 -19.71 4.85 16.19
C HIS A 377 -19.03 5.79 15.21
N THR A 378 -19.76 6.76 14.69
CA THR A 378 -19.18 7.85 13.91
C THR A 378 -19.03 9.07 14.81
N ILE A 379 -17.80 9.53 14.97
CA ILE A 379 -17.47 10.77 15.69
C ILE A 379 -17.26 11.85 14.64
N THR A 380 -17.99 12.98 14.77
CA THR A 380 -17.79 14.17 13.95
C THR A 380 -17.51 15.37 14.86
N VAL A 381 -16.51 16.15 14.49
CA VAL A 381 -16.15 17.41 15.16
C VAL A 381 -16.17 18.51 14.13
N THR A 382 -17.01 19.51 14.34
CA THR A 382 -17.04 20.72 13.51
C THR A 382 -16.52 21.92 14.29
N VAL A 383 -15.72 22.77 13.67
CA VAL A 383 -15.23 24.03 14.23
C VAL A 383 -15.64 25.16 13.32
N LYS A 384 -16.33 26.15 13.90
CA LYS A 384 -16.85 27.30 13.16
C LYS A 384 -16.51 28.61 13.85
N LEU A 385 -16.07 29.59 13.10
CA LEU A 385 -15.90 30.96 13.53
C LEU A 385 -17.13 31.78 13.08
N SER A 386 -17.81 32.42 14.05
CA SER A 386 -18.94 33.31 13.75
C SER A 386 -18.99 34.45 14.77
N GLY A 387 -19.07 35.69 14.29
CA GLY A 387 -19.14 36.86 15.17
C GLY A 387 -17.95 36.99 16.14
N GLY A 388 -16.76 36.53 15.77
CA GLY A 388 -15.57 36.53 16.63
C GLY A 388 -15.54 35.43 17.69
N VAL A 389 -16.55 34.58 17.74
CA VAL A 389 -16.60 33.40 18.63
C VAL A 389 -16.30 32.15 17.84
N ARG A 390 -15.30 31.38 18.26
CA ARG A 390 -14.95 30.09 17.68
C ARG A 390 -15.59 28.98 18.49
N THR A 391 -16.48 28.24 17.87
CA THR A 391 -17.28 27.19 18.51
C THR A 391 -16.91 25.85 17.92
N ALA A 392 -16.63 24.85 18.76
CA ALA A 392 -16.53 23.46 18.37
C ALA A 392 -17.82 22.73 18.79
N THR A 393 -18.34 21.90 17.87
CA THR A 393 -19.53 21.06 18.11
C THR A 393 -19.18 19.61 17.87
N LEU A 394 -19.53 18.73 18.79
CA LEU A 394 -19.31 17.30 18.75
C LEU A 394 -20.59 16.56 18.38
N TYR A 395 -20.48 15.60 17.49
CA TYR A 395 -21.56 14.71 17.09
C TYR A 395 -21.13 13.26 17.29
N THR A 396 -22.07 12.44 17.71
CA THR A 396 -21.94 10.98 17.71
C THR A 396 -23.11 10.41 16.94
N ASP A 397 -22.83 9.56 15.97
CA ASP A 397 -23.81 8.91 15.10
C ASP A 397 -24.78 9.93 14.45
N GLY A 398 -24.22 11.07 14.01
CA GLY A 398 -24.95 12.16 13.37
C GLY A 398 -25.76 13.05 14.30
N LEU A 399 -25.77 12.78 15.61
CA LEU A 399 -26.50 13.57 16.60
C LEU A 399 -25.54 14.46 17.38
N GLN A 400 -25.87 15.74 17.53
CA GLN A 400 -25.12 16.67 18.37
C GLN A 400 -25.15 16.24 19.83
N VAL A 401 -23.98 16.08 20.43
CA VAL A 401 -23.83 15.64 21.84
C VAL A 401 -23.22 16.70 22.74
N ALA A 402 -22.40 17.60 22.18
CA ALA A 402 -21.79 18.68 22.95
C ALA A 402 -21.44 19.87 22.05
N THR A 403 -21.31 21.04 22.65
CA THR A 403 -20.75 22.24 22.00
C THR A 403 -19.98 23.06 23.03
N GLY A 404 -18.98 23.79 22.57
CA GLY A 404 -18.16 24.63 23.45
C GLY A 404 -17.48 25.78 22.71
N ASN A 405 -17.31 26.88 23.43
CA ASN A 405 -16.55 28.03 22.98
C ASN A 405 -15.04 27.73 23.12
N ILE A 406 -14.31 27.71 22.03
CA ILE A 406 -12.87 27.46 21.98
C ILE A 406 -12.05 28.69 21.53
N THR A 407 -12.65 29.89 21.60
CA THR A 407 -11.99 31.15 21.22
C THR A 407 -10.67 31.36 22.00
N ALA A 408 -10.61 30.90 23.24
CA ALA A 408 -9.42 30.97 24.08
C ALA A 408 -8.26 30.07 23.60
N ALA A 409 -8.53 29.11 22.73
CA ALA A 409 -7.47 28.26 22.13
C ALA A 409 -6.58 29.02 21.15
N LYS A 410 -7.02 30.20 20.64
CA LYS A 410 -6.27 31.04 19.70
C LYS A 410 -5.88 30.27 18.44
N ASP A 411 -4.61 30.37 18.06
CA ASP A 411 -4.08 29.74 16.85
C ASP A 411 -3.89 28.22 17.04
N LEU A 412 -4.59 27.44 16.24
CA LEU A 412 -4.49 25.98 16.20
C LEU A 412 -3.47 25.46 15.19
N SER A 413 -2.69 26.35 14.55
CA SER A 413 -1.60 25.93 13.65
C SER A 413 -0.52 25.21 14.42
N THR A 414 0.06 24.19 13.80
CA THR A 414 1.09 23.36 14.42
C THR A 414 2.00 22.71 13.37
N THR A 415 3.26 22.48 13.73
CA THR A 415 4.18 21.64 12.97
C THR A 415 3.98 20.14 13.22
N GLY A 416 3.16 19.77 14.23
CA GLY A 416 2.82 18.39 14.50
C GLY A 416 2.07 17.76 13.31
N PRO A 417 2.34 16.49 12.97
CA PRO A 417 1.66 15.82 11.86
C PRO A 417 0.19 15.57 12.17
N LEU A 418 -0.63 15.45 11.13
CA LEU A 418 -1.94 14.80 11.26
C LEU A 418 -1.68 13.32 11.56
N THR A 419 -2.26 12.78 12.63
CA THR A 419 -1.94 11.44 13.15
C THR A 419 -3.22 10.69 13.49
N ILE A 420 -3.33 9.43 13.04
CA ILE A 420 -4.32 8.45 13.48
C ILE A 420 -3.60 7.29 14.19
N GLY A 421 -4.18 6.78 15.27
CA GLY A 421 -3.54 5.78 16.12
C GLY A 421 -2.68 6.41 17.22
N HIS A 422 -2.02 5.56 17.99
CA HIS A 422 -1.26 6.00 19.16
C HIS A 422 0.12 6.51 18.77
N LYS A 423 0.29 7.81 18.81
CA LYS A 423 1.62 8.42 18.83
C LYS A 423 2.05 8.53 20.30
N ASN A 424 3.04 7.74 20.68
CA ASN A 424 3.57 7.73 22.06
C ASN A 424 4.20 9.07 22.42
N ILE A 425 3.38 9.99 22.88
CA ILE A 425 3.84 11.30 23.40
C ILE A 425 3.78 11.31 24.93
N ASP A 426 2.92 10.49 25.53
CA ASP A 426 2.68 10.44 27.00
C ASP A 426 2.89 9.04 27.61
N GLY A 427 3.50 8.14 26.92
CA GLY A 427 4.28 7.01 27.47
C GLY A 427 3.55 5.79 28.03
N SER A 428 2.28 5.77 28.37
CA SER A 428 1.75 4.68 29.19
C SER A 428 0.37 4.10 28.83
N SER A 429 -0.41 4.73 27.99
CA SER A 429 -1.76 4.25 27.69
C SER A 429 -1.83 3.59 26.32
N ASN A 430 -2.22 2.32 26.30
CA ASN A 430 -2.42 1.57 25.05
C ASN A 430 -3.71 2.01 24.36
N LEU A 431 -3.68 2.10 23.04
CA LEU A 431 -4.88 2.10 22.20
C LEU A 431 -5.20 0.68 21.73
N ASP A 432 -6.49 0.40 21.57
CA ASP A 432 -6.98 -0.82 20.91
C ASP A 432 -8.31 -0.47 20.23
N PHE A 433 -8.26 -0.11 18.95
CA PHE A 433 -9.47 0.31 18.22
C PHE A 433 -9.34 0.04 16.71
N TYR A 434 -10.48 -0.15 16.10
CA TYR A 434 -10.64 -0.16 14.64
C TYR A 434 -11.05 1.22 14.17
N ALA A 435 -10.52 1.64 13.03
CA ALA A 435 -10.93 2.88 12.36
C ALA A 435 -11.30 2.62 10.91
N ALA A 436 -12.28 3.39 10.41
CA ALA A 436 -12.71 3.39 9.03
C ALA A 436 -13.19 4.80 8.62
N ASP A 437 -13.29 5.07 7.34
CA ASP A 437 -13.90 6.27 6.75
C ASP A 437 -13.51 7.58 7.48
N ILE A 438 -12.23 7.94 7.44
CA ILE A 438 -11.74 9.20 8.01
C ILE A 438 -11.92 10.30 6.96
N GLU A 439 -12.59 11.37 7.33
CA GLU A 439 -12.86 12.53 6.47
C GLU A 439 -12.35 13.82 7.10
N TYR A 440 -11.81 14.72 6.27
CA TYR A 440 -11.39 16.06 6.68
C TYR A 440 -11.91 17.10 5.67
N PHE A 441 -12.77 17.99 6.12
CA PHE A 441 -13.30 19.09 5.31
C PHE A 441 -12.71 20.44 5.77
N ASN A 442 -12.44 21.32 4.84
CA ASN A 442 -12.02 22.70 5.12
C ASN A 442 -13.20 23.67 5.35
N VAL A 443 -14.33 23.16 5.77
CA VAL A 443 -15.54 23.90 6.14
C VAL A 443 -16.17 23.27 7.38
N ALA A 444 -16.93 24.05 8.15
CA ALA A 444 -17.77 23.54 9.20
C ALA A 444 -19.08 23.00 8.60
N LEU A 445 -19.31 21.70 8.68
CA LEU A 445 -20.58 21.10 8.28
C LEU A 445 -21.66 21.47 9.28
N ASP A 446 -22.86 21.75 8.79
CA ASP A 446 -24.03 21.92 9.62
C ASP A 446 -24.63 20.58 10.09
N ALA A 447 -25.47 20.60 11.10
CA ALA A 447 -26.04 19.41 11.73
C ALA A 447 -26.82 18.51 10.75
N THR A 448 -27.53 19.11 9.80
CA THR A 448 -28.26 18.38 8.76
C THR A 448 -27.30 17.65 7.83
N THR A 449 -26.28 18.37 7.34
CA THR A 449 -25.25 17.78 6.47
C THR A 449 -24.51 16.64 7.18
N VAL A 450 -24.14 16.78 8.45
CA VAL A 450 -23.51 15.72 9.25
C VAL A 450 -24.44 14.51 9.33
N LYS A 451 -25.68 14.70 9.73
CA LYS A 451 -26.65 13.61 9.93
C LYS A 451 -26.95 12.84 8.64
N ASP A 452 -27.19 13.56 7.55
CA ASP A 452 -27.68 12.96 6.30
C ASP A 452 -26.58 12.24 5.52
N ASN A 453 -25.29 12.49 5.82
CA ASN A 453 -24.15 11.93 5.09
C ASN A 453 -23.23 11.03 5.95
N ILE A 454 -23.61 10.75 7.18
CA ILE A 454 -22.80 10.00 8.16
C ILE A 454 -22.35 8.60 7.68
N ALA A 455 -23.12 7.97 6.79
CA ALA A 455 -22.84 6.64 6.25
C ALA A 455 -22.87 6.64 4.72
N LEU A 456 -22.41 7.73 4.11
CA LEU A 456 -22.42 7.91 2.67
C LEU A 456 -21.39 7.01 2.01
N LYS A 457 -21.83 6.01 1.23
CA LYS A 457 -20.95 5.05 0.54
C LYS A 457 -20.15 5.66 -0.61
N ASP A 458 -20.75 6.62 -1.30
CA ASP A 458 -20.12 7.32 -2.43
C ASP A 458 -19.88 8.77 -2.01
N VAL A 459 -18.69 9.02 -1.49
CA VAL A 459 -18.30 10.34 -0.98
C VAL A 459 -18.35 11.43 -2.07
N THR A 460 -18.31 11.07 -3.36
CA THR A 460 -18.44 12.03 -4.46
C THR A 460 -19.83 12.69 -4.50
N LYS A 461 -20.82 12.06 -3.86
CA LYS A 461 -22.19 12.60 -3.72
C LYS A 461 -22.37 13.50 -2.49
N HIS A 462 -21.31 13.64 -1.68
CA HIS A 462 -21.38 14.52 -0.52
C HIS A 462 -21.56 15.98 -0.96
N PRO A 463 -22.53 16.75 -0.38
CA PRO A 463 -22.82 18.13 -0.83
C PRO A 463 -21.62 19.08 -0.65
N LYS A 464 -20.62 18.71 0.15
CA LYS A 464 -19.36 19.43 0.36
C LYS A 464 -18.14 18.67 -0.18
N TYR A 465 -18.32 17.83 -1.20
CA TYR A 465 -17.22 17.07 -1.79
C TYR A 465 -16.05 17.95 -2.25
N ALA A 466 -16.33 19.12 -2.82
CA ALA A 466 -15.30 20.09 -3.22
C ALA A 466 -14.47 20.65 -2.04
N ASN A 467 -14.98 20.54 -0.82
CA ASN A 467 -14.30 20.97 0.40
C ASN A 467 -13.60 19.82 1.14
N LEU A 468 -13.67 18.60 0.62
CA LEU A 468 -13.03 17.42 1.20
C LEU A 468 -11.54 17.43 0.85
N ILE A 469 -10.72 17.70 1.86
CA ILE A 469 -9.25 17.79 1.74
C ILE A 469 -8.52 16.56 2.26
N GLY A 470 -9.25 15.59 2.75
CA GLY A 470 -8.74 14.29 3.18
C GLY A 470 -9.88 13.28 3.28
N TYR A 471 -9.73 12.14 2.63
CA TYR A 471 -10.62 10.99 2.78
C TYR A 471 -9.80 9.70 2.72
N TRP A 472 -9.80 9.00 3.82
CA TRP A 472 -9.09 7.74 4.00
C TRP A 472 -10.10 6.65 4.38
N PRO A 473 -10.55 5.84 3.41
CA PRO A 473 -11.51 4.75 3.65
C PRO A 473 -10.99 3.68 4.59
N LEU A 474 -9.66 3.52 4.70
CA LEU A 474 -8.94 2.44 5.39
C LEU A 474 -9.28 1.05 4.84
N ASP A 475 -9.43 0.96 3.54
CA ASP A 475 -9.70 -0.27 2.81
C ASP A 475 -8.49 -0.76 1.98
N ASP A 476 -7.32 -0.18 2.18
CA ASP A 476 -6.06 -0.53 1.50
C ASP A 476 -5.61 -1.97 1.78
N GLY A 477 -5.77 -2.44 3.01
CA GLY A 477 -5.59 -3.77 3.57
C GLY A 477 -4.21 -4.37 3.48
N GLY A 478 -3.21 -3.54 3.37
CA GLY A 478 -1.81 -3.91 3.45
C GLY A 478 -0.91 -2.74 3.10
N GLY A 479 0.40 -2.95 3.27
CA GLY A 479 1.41 -1.96 2.98
C GLY A 479 1.57 -0.88 4.06
N ALA A 480 2.50 0.05 3.79
CA ALA A 480 2.87 1.11 4.70
C ALA A 480 2.14 2.44 4.45
N VAL A 481 1.19 2.46 3.52
CA VAL A 481 0.49 3.68 3.10
C VAL A 481 -1.01 3.49 3.21
N ILE A 482 -1.70 4.43 3.84
CA ILE A 482 -3.15 4.56 3.81
C ILE A 482 -3.49 5.63 2.79
N ASN A 483 -4.24 5.24 1.75
CA ASN A 483 -4.51 6.10 0.61
C ASN A 483 -5.52 7.20 0.93
N ASN A 484 -5.16 8.43 0.58
CA ASN A 484 -6.12 9.51 0.47
C ASN A 484 -6.81 9.45 -0.90
N VAL A 485 -8.12 9.39 -0.93
CA VAL A 485 -8.94 9.38 -2.15
C VAL A 485 -9.82 10.63 -2.31
N ALA A 486 -9.59 11.66 -1.47
CA ALA A 486 -10.19 12.98 -1.65
C ALA A 486 -9.63 13.68 -2.91
N PRO A 487 -10.29 14.73 -3.43
CA PRO A 487 -9.80 15.52 -4.57
C PRO A 487 -8.40 16.11 -4.34
N THR A 488 -8.06 16.41 -3.10
CA THR A 488 -6.78 16.97 -2.67
C THR A 488 -6.29 16.28 -1.40
N GLY A 489 -5.08 16.63 -0.94
CA GLY A 489 -4.54 16.15 0.33
C GLY A 489 -3.48 15.08 0.19
N TYR A 490 -3.13 14.48 1.32
CA TYR A 490 -1.94 13.63 1.47
C TYR A 490 -2.31 12.27 2.05
N ASN A 491 -1.49 11.26 1.75
CA ASN A 491 -1.63 9.93 2.32
C ASN A 491 -1.10 9.88 3.75
N PHE A 492 -1.64 8.96 4.57
CA PHE A 492 -0.97 8.57 5.79
C PHE A 492 0.14 7.55 5.51
N LEU A 493 1.24 7.70 6.22
CA LEU A 493 2.32 6.72 6.28
C LEU A 493 2.25 5.97 7.61
N MET A 494 2.14 4.65 7.53
CA MET A 494 2.10 3.77 8.69
C MET A 494 3.42 3.72 9.43
N LYS A 495 3.32 3.67 10.77
CA LYS A 495 4.38 3.37 11.71
C LYS A 495 3.93 2.23 12.62
N GLY A 496 4.85 1.32 12.92
CA GLY A 496 4.52 0.12 13.68
C GLY A 496 3.74 -0.92 12.85
N SER A 497 3.20 -1.92 13.53
CA SER A 497 2.49 -3.05 12.93
C SER A 497 0.99 -2.94 13.24
N GLY A 498 0.24 -2.40 12.33
CA GLY A 498 -1.23 -2.48 12.37
C GLY A 498 -1.74 -3.66 11.56
N THR A 499 -2.95 -4.13 11.87
CA THR A 499 -3.62 -5.17 11.09
C THR A 499 -4.76 -4.61 10.26
N TRP A 500 -4.90 -5.14 9.06
CA TRP A 500 -6.01 -4.86 8.18
C TRP A 500 -7.04 -5.97 8.35
N ASP A 501 -8.28 -5.59 8.68
CA ASP A 501 -9.34 -6.54 8.96
C ASP A 501 -10.53 -6.34 8.04
N ALA A 502 -11.28 -7.42 7.79
CA ALA A 502 -12.48 -7.44 7.00
C ALA A 502 -13.69 -7.57 7.95
N LEU A 503 -14.25 -6.45 8.36
CA LEU A 503 -15.43 -6.43 9.25
C LEU A 503 -16.75 -6.31 8.48
N GLY A 504 -16.70 -6.30 7.17
CA GLY A 504 -17.86 -6.43 6.29
C GLY A 504 -18.94 -5.37 6.52
N ASN A 505 -20.19 -5.82 6.61
CA ASN A 505 -21.38 -4.98 6.87
C ASN A 505 -21.44 -4.40 8.27
N ASP A 506 -20.57 -4.82 9.16
CA ASP A 506 -20.54 -4.28 10.52
C ASP A 506 -20.16 -2.80 10.53
N ILE A 507 -19.45 -2.33 9.49
CA ILE A 507 -19.08 -0.91 9.33
C ILE A 507 -20.21 -0.17 8.62
N PRO A 508 -20.86 0.81 9.25
CA PRO A 508 -21.89 1.61 8.62
C PRO A 508 -21.39 2.29 7.35
N GLY A 509 -22.14 2.18 6.25
CA GLY A 509 -21.78 2.81 4.99
C GLY A 509 -20.61 2.18 4.24
N SER A 510 -20.05 1.06 4.69
CA SER A 510 -18.93 0.38 4.02
C SER A 510 -19.23 0.08 2.56
N ARG A 511 -18.24 0.34 1.70
CA ARG A 511 -18.27 0.01 0.26
C ARG A 511 -17.65 -1.35 -0.05
N SER A 512 -16.87 -1.88 0.88
CA SER A 512 -16.14 -3.13 0.65
C SER A 512 -17.08 -4.32 0.56
N PRO A 513 -16.83 -5.28 -0.35
CA PRO A 513 -17.51 -6.55 -0.35
C PRO A 513 -17.30 -7.26 0.99
N GLN A 514 -18.33 -7.92 1.44
CA GLN A 514 -18.46 -8.24 2.84
C GLN A 514 -18.00 -9.60 3.26
N ASN A 515 -17.66 -10.45 2.31
CA ASN A 515 -17.26 -11.81 2.60
C ASN A 515 -16.04 -12.17 1.78
N ILE A 516 -14.91 -12.30 2.46
CA ILE A 516 -13.83 -13.14 1.97
C ILE A 516 -14.38 -14.56 2.11
N THR A 517 -14.86 -15.15 1.02
CA THR A 517 -15.24 -16.55 1.04
C THR A 517 -13.97 -17.39 1.12
N ASP A 518 -13.98 -18.40 2.00
CA ASP A 518 -12.93 -19.43 2.04
C ASP A 518 -12.67 -19.94 0.62
N GLY A 519 -11.42 -19.86 0.15
CA GLY A 519 -11.01 -20.24 -1.20
C GLY A 519 -10.91 -19.07 -2.21
N THR A 520 -11.25 -17.85 -1.84
CA THR A 520 -10.94 -16.68 -2.67
C THR A 520 -9.48 -16.32 -2.47
N LEU A 521 -8.66 -16.49 -3.51
CA LEU A 521 -7.28 -16.03 -3.48
C LEU A 521 -7.26 -14.50 -3.48
N SER A 522 -6.89 -13.94 -2.36
CA SER A 522 -6.70 -12.51 -2.18
C SER A 522 -5.21 -12.22 -2.20
N VAL A 523 -4.76 -11.48 -3.21
CA VAL A 523 -3.37 -11.06 -3.35
C VAL A 523 -3.26 -9.57 -3.09
N ILE A 524 -2.37 -9.21 -2.17
CA ILE A 524 -1.92 -7.83 -2.01
C ILE A 524 -0.69 -7.68 -2.91
N ALA A 525 -0.91 -7.27 -4.15
CA ALA A 525 0.19 -7.10 -5.07
C ALA A 525 1.02 -5.84 -4.73
N THR A 526 2.33 -5.98 -4.78
CA THR A 526 3.30 -4.90 -4.57
C THR A 526 4.29 -4.82 -5.72
N GLY A 527 5.03 -3.70 -5.85
CA GLY A 527 6.11 -3.59 -6.82
C GLY A 527 7.20 -4.67 -6.64
N ALA A 528 7.47 -5.06 -5.39
CA ALA A 528 8.47 -6.09 -5.06
C ALA A 528 8.13 -7.47 -5.63
N ASP A 529 6.86 -7.76 -5.93
CA ASP A 529 6.43 -9.04 -6.49
C ASP A 529 7.03 -9.31 -7.88
N VAL A 530 7.36 -8.28 -8.65
CA VAL A 530 7.90 -8.41 -10.01
C VAL A 530 9.16 -9.28 -10.02
N THR A 531 10.07 -9.06 -9.08
CA THR A 531 11.28 -9.87 -8.92
C THR A 531 10.96 -11.32 -8.51
N ALA A 532 10.06 -11.51 -7.55
CA ALA A 532 9.66 -12.85 -7.10
C ALA A 532 8.95 -13.65 -8.20
N LEU A 533 8.05 -13.01 -8.95
CA LEU A 533 7.37 -13.58 -10.12
C LEU A 533 8.36 -13.97 -11.23
N THR A 534 9.35 -13.10 -11.46
CA THR A 534 10.42 -13.36 -12.45
C THR A 534 11.25 -14.60 -12.06
N PHE A 535 11.71 -14.69 -10.81
CA PHE A 535 12.47 -15.85 -10.33
C PHE A 535 11.67 -17.13 -10.41
N TYR A 536 10.43 -17.08 -9.96
CA TYR A 536 9.54 -18.24 -10.02
C TYR A 536 9.35 -18.74 -11.46
N TRP A 537 9.02 -17.82 -12.39
CA TRP A 537 8.82 -18.21 -13.79
C TRP A 537 10.07 -18.78 -14.42
N LEU A 538 11.22 -18.17 -14.22
CA LEU A 538 12.51 -18.62 -14.76
C LEU A 538 13.10 -19.84 -14.02
N LYS A 539 12.44 -20.33 -12.97
CA LYS A 539 12.95 -21.39 -12.09
C LYS A 539 14.32 -21.01 -11.48
N VAL A 540 14.50 -19.76 -11.12
CA VAL A 540 15.68 -19.29 -10.39
C VAL A 540 15.48 -19.64 -8.92
N PRO A 541 16.38 -20.42 -8.29
CA PRO A 541 16.26 -20.78 -6.90
C PRO A 541 16.39 -19.55 -6.01
N VAL A 542 15.37 -19.29 -5.19
CA VAL A 542 15.38 -18.19 -4.22
C VAL A 542 16.06 -18.68 -2.95
N ILE A 543 17.16 -18.03 -2.58
CA ILE A 543 17.89 -18.33 -1.35
C ILE A 543 17.22 -17.57 -0.21
N SER A 544 16.91 -18.24 0.91
CA SER A 544 16.21 -17.64 2.08
C SER A 544 16.91 -16.38 2.61
N GLY A 545 18.25 -16.34 2.56
CA GLY A 545 19.03 -15.17 2.94
C GLY A 545 18.83 -13.92 2.07
N TRP A 546 18.14 -14.02 0.93
CA TRP A 546 17.81 -12.85 0.11
C TRP A 546 16.73 -11.97 0.73
N GLY A 547 15.93 -12.52 1.66
CA GLY A 547 14.95 -11.77 2.44
C GLY A 547 13.89 -11.05 1.59
N LEU A 548 13.44 -11.68 0.48
CA LEU A 548 12.44 -11.08 -0.40
C LEU A 548 11.15 -10.73 0.38
N ASP A 549 10.58 -9.57 0.10
CA ASP A 549 9.23 -9.18 0.53
C ASP A 549 8.21 -9.53 -0.56
N GLY A 550 8.64 -9.50 -1.83
CA GLY A 550 7.82 -9.87 -2.96
C GLY A 550 7.42 -11.35 -2.95
N VAL A 551 6.22 -11.63 -3.44
CA VAL A 551 5.60 -12.96 -3.45
C VAL A 551 5.32 -13.41 -4.87
N SER A 552 5.64 -14.68 -5.17
CA SER A 552 5.36 -15.30 -6.47
C SER A 552 3.95 -15.92 -6.52
N TRP A 553 2.93 -15.11 -6.33
CA TRP A 553 1.53 -15.57 -6.22
C TRP A 553 0.97 -16.26 -7.47
N ILE A 554 1.60 -16.18 -8.65
CA ILE A 554 1.21 -16.97 -9.82
C ILE A 554 1.39 -18.48 -9.59
N SER A 555 2.19 -18.91 -8.62
CA SER A 555 2.30 -20.31 -8.20
C SER A 555 0.95 -20.93 -7.82
N ASN A 556 0.01 -20.14 -7.32
CA ASN A 556 -1.33 -20.61 -6.99
C ASN A 556 -2.17 -21.03 -8.22
N PHE A 557 -1.69 -20.77 -9.42
CA PHE A 557 -2.35 -21.09 -10.69
C PHE A 557 -1.56 -22.11 -11.52
N GLU A 558 -0.64 -22.85 -10.90
CA GLU A 558 0.25 -23.80 -11.60
C GLU A 558 -0.49 -24.82 -12.46
N ILE A 559 -1.66 -25.26 -12.04
CA ILE A 559 -2.50 -26.19 -12.78
C ILE A 559 -2.88 -25.69 -14.19
N GLU A 560 -2.75 -24.40 -14.45
CA GLU A 560 -3.06 -23.81 -15.76
C GLU A 560 -1.91 -23.92 -16.75
N PHE A 561 -0.65 -23.98 -16.26
CA PHE A 561 0.55 -23.85 -17.10
C PHE A 561 1.65 -24.92 -16.86
N ILE A 562 1.55 -25.72 -15.82
CA ILE A 562 2.38 -26.92 -15.67
C ILE A 562 1.73 -28.02 -16.50
N LYS A 563 2.43 -28.45 -17.55
CA LYS A 563 2.03 -29.54 -18.45
C LYS A 563 2.88 -30.76 -18.19
#